data_3178516b4e1027343ba7d9c9d4996123
#
_entry.id   3178516b4e1027343ba7d9c9d4996123
#
_cell.length_a   1.000
_cell.length_b   1.000
_cell.length_c   1.000
_cell.angle_alpha   90.00
_cell.angle_beta   90.00
_cell.angle_gamma   90.00
#
_symmetry.space_group_name_H-M   'P 1'
#
loop_
_entity.id
_entity.type
_entity.pdbx_description
1 polymer ?
#
loop_
_entity_poly.entity_id
_entity_poly.type
_entity_poly.pdbx_seq_one_letter_code
_entity_poly.pdbx_strand_id
1 'polypeptide(L)'
;MAKKNFEEIRGITDPILEGISNGWITLNAGDYTQSATLEADVAIIGTGAGGGVTAEILAKAGLKVLLIEEGPLKSTNDFKMDEREAYKDLYQENAGRMSKDGAMSILQGRCVGGTTVINWTSSFRTPEQTLQYWSDEFKTEGVSKEEMAPWFDKMEKRLNIAPWAFPANENNAVLMRGADALDISWKAIPRNVAGCWNLGYCGTGCPTNAKQSMLVTTIPGAMNDGSQLLYSARAERLIIEDDKVTGIEITALDKSYRPTGIKLTVKAPTVVLSAGGINGPAMMLRSEAPDPKGLVGKRTFFHPTIFSFAEFEQEINPYYGAPQAIYSDHFQWETVDGPVGYKLEVPPLHPGLTSALLMGHGESHFDDIRKLPNMNGMISLLRDGFNEESIGGTIELASDGSAIIDYPFTDYLWEGVKRTHLTMAEIQFAAGAKSVKPAHVDAKFETSWEASKAAINELPYEACRALVGSAHVMGGMAMGEDLDRCVVNSQGKYHYLDNLYVIDGSIFPTSIGANPQLSIYGMACRLATGLAVKLTGKTPA
;
A
#
# COMPACT_ATOMS: atom_id res chain seq x y z
N MET A 1 34.04 -26.30 0.45
CA MET A 1 32.85 -26.47 -0.40
C MET A 1 32.39 -25.09 -0.79
N ALA A 2 32.43 -24.72 -2.08
CA ALA A 2 31.84 -23.47 -2.55
C ALA A 2 30.34 -23.50 -2.20
N LYS A 3 29.85 -22.45 -1.56
CA LYS A 3 28.38 -22.29 -1.36
C LYS A 3 27.79 -22.28 -2.76
N LYS A 4 27.02 -23.30 -3.12
CA LYS A 4 26.20 -23.27 -4.34
C LYS A 4 25.33 -22.02 -4.31
N ASN A 5 25.32 -21.28 -5.41
CA ASN A 5 24.50 -20.09 -5.56
C ASN A 5 23.05 -20.51 -5.38
N PHE A 6 22.22 -19.71 -4.72
CA PHE A 6 20.84 -20.03 -4.38
C PHE A 6 19.99 -20.29 -5.64
N GLU A 7 20.36 -19.68 -6.78
CA GLU A 7 19.79 -19.93 -8.11
C GLU A 7 20.01 -21.37 -8.58
N GLU A 8 21.19 -21.96 -8.34
CA GLU A 8 21.49 -23.36 -8.69
C GLU A 8 20.65 -24.35 -7.88
N ILE A 9 20.18 -23.94 -6.69
CA ILE A 9 19.37 -24.79 -5.80
C ILE A 9 17.89 -24.68 -6.13
N ARG A 10 17.39 -23.47 -6.47
CA ARG A 10 15.96 -23.23 -6.71
C ARG A 10 15.56 -23.28 -8.17
N GLY A 11 16.48 -23.09 -9.11
CA GLY A 11 16.16 -22.89 -10.52
C GLY A 11 15.36 -21.60 -10.78
N ILE A 12 15.46 -20.61 -9.88
CA ILE A 12 14.76 -19.31 -9.99
C ILE A 12 15.82 -18.24 -10.22
N THR A 13 15.69 -17.53 -11.33
CA THR A 13 16.55 -16.38 -11.66
C THR A 13 16.29 -15.23 -10.69
N ASP A 14 17.35 -14.55 -10.25
CA ASP A 14 17.24 -13.33 -9.46
C ASP A 14 17.48 -12.11 -10.35
N PRO A 15 16.43 -11.39 -10.77
CA PRO A 15 16.56 -10.31 -11.76
C PRO A 15 17.39 -9.13 -11.25
N ILE A 16 17.50 -8.95 -9.93
CA ILE A 16 18.31 -7.87 -9.35
C ILE A 16 19.80 -8.23 -9.42
N LEU A 17 20.17 -9.43 -8.98
CA LEU A 17 21.57 -9.88 -9.04
C LEU A 17 22.06 -10.02 -10.48
N GLU A 18 21.21 -10.51 -11.36
CA GLU A 18 21.50 -10.59 -12.80
C GLU A 18 21.71 -9.20 -13.40
N GLY A 19 20.80 -8.26 -13.11
CA GLY A 19 20.91 -6.88 -13.60
C GLY A 19 22.17 -6.17 -13.09
N ILE A 20 22.52 -6.32 -11.83
CA ILE A 20 23.77 -5.78 -11.26
C ILE A 20 24.99 -6.39 -11.97
N SER A 21 25.00 -7.71 -12.21
CA SER A 21 26.08 -8.38 -12.93
C SER A 21 26.19 -7.93 -14.39
N ASN A 22 25.08 -7.50 -14.99
CA ASN A 22 24.99 -6.96 -16.34
C ASN A 22 25.25 -5.44 -16.41
N GLY A 23 25.65 -4.81 -15.30
CA GLY A 23 26.12 -3.43 -15.28
C GLY A 23 25.09 -2.37 -14.89
N TRP A 24 23.98 -2.73 -14.22
CA TRP A 24 23.11 -1.72 -13.61
C TRP A 24 23.86 -0.85 -12.62
N ILE A 25 23.58 0.45 -12.64
CA ILE A 25 24.17 1.41 -11.70
C ILE A 25 23.29 1.47 -10.45
N THR A 26 23.72 0.76 -9.42
CA THR A 26 23.10 0.79 -8.09
C THR A 26 24.06 1.43 -7.09
N LEU A 27 23.64 2.48 -6.43
CA LEU A 27 24.42 3.30 -5.51
C LEU A 27 23.85 3.12 -4.10
N ASN A 28 24.64 2.58 -3.18
CA ASN A 28 24.26 2.54 -1.77
C ASN A 28 24.71 3.83 -1.09
N ALA A 29 23.78 4.64 -0.63
CA ALA A 29 24.11 5.90 0.04
C ALA A 29 24.97 5.68 1.30
N GLY A 30 24.80 4.54 2.00
CA GLY A 30 25.59 4.18 3.18
C GLY A 30 27.08 3.93 2.92
N ASP A 31 27.49 3.74 1.65
CA ASP A 31 28.89 3.51 1.28
C ASP A 31 29.65 4.82 1.00
N TYR A 32 28.95 5.97 0.96
CA TYR A 32 29.61 7.26 0.79
C TYR A 32 30.35 7.68 2.06
N THR A 33 31.57 8.14 1.90
CA THR A 33 32.45 8.62 2.99
C THR A 33 32.53 10.15 3.08
N GLN A 34 31.99 10.85 2.08
CA GLN A 34 31.93 12.30 2.00
C GLN A 34 30.69 12.76 1.25
N SER A 35 30.28 14.00 1.43
CA SER A 35 29.18 14.61 0.69
C SER A 35 29.45 14.59 -0.81
N ALA A 36 28.40 14.35 -1.60
CA ALA A 36 28.45 14.33 -3.05
C ALA A 36 27.16 14.91 -3.66
N THR A 37 27.29 15.37 -4.90
CA THR A 37 26.15 15.80 -5.71
C THR A 37 25.98 14.81 -6.87
N LEU A 38 24.74 14.33 -7.06
CA LEU A 38 24.32 13.48 -8.17
C LEU A 38 23.40 14.29 -9.10
N GLU A 39 23.44 13.97 -10.39
CA GLU A 39 22.65 14.68 -11.41
C GLU A 39 21.89 13.70 -12.30
N ALA A 40 20.67 14.07 -12.69
CA ALA A 40 19.82 13.34 -13.62
C ALA A 40 18.94 14.31 -14.41
N ASP A 41 18.29 13.82 -15.48
CA ASP A 41 17.23 14.58 -16.16
C ASP A 41 15.96 14.61 -15.32
N VAL A 42 15.66 13.48 -14.65
CA VAL A 42 14.53 13.33 -13.74
C VAL A 42 14.98 12.60 -12.46
N ALA A 43 14.70 13.19 -11.30
CA ALA A 43 14.85 12.53 -10.01
C ALA A 43 13.47 12.06 -9.51
N ILE A 44 13.37 10.78 -9.15
CA ILE A 44 12.13 10.18 -8.63
C ILE A 44 12.35 9.78 -7.18
N ILE A 45 11.59 10.37 -6.26
CA ILE A 45 11.67 10.10 -4.82
C ILE A 45 10.65 9.01 -4.46
N GLY A 46 11.15 7.83 -4.13
CA GLY A 46 10.37 6.63 -3.86
C GLY A 46 10.31 5.68 -5.06
N THR A 47 10.42 4.38 -4.77
CA THR A 47 10.47 3.30 -5.77
C THR A 47 9.23 2.39 -5.72
N GLY A 48 8.19 2.82 -5.02
CA GLY A 48 6.92 2.10 -4.89
C GLY A 48 6.09 2.09 -6.17
N ALA A 49 4.79 1.87 -6.04
CA ALA A 49 3.84 1.70 -7.14
C ALA A 49 3.89 2.85 -8.17
N GLY A 50 3.91 4.10 -7.71
CA GLY A 50 3.99 5.28 -8.58
C GLY A 50 5.38 5.44 -9.20
N GLY A 51 6.42 5.47 -8.35
CA GLY A 51 7.80 5.72 -8.78
C GLY A 51 8.35 4.68 -9.72
N GLY A 52 8.09 3.39 -9.45
CA GLY A 52 8.55 2.29 -10.31
C GLY A 52 7.93 2.33 -11.72
N VAL A 53 6.62 2.58 -11.83
CA VAL A 53 5.93 2.74 -13.13
C VAL A 53 6.45 3.99 -13.87
N THR A 54 6.57 5.10 -13.15
CA THR A 54 7.07 6.36 -13.72
C THR A 54 8.49 6.21 -14.26
N ALA A 55 9.37 5.55 -13.51
CA ALA A 55 10.76 5.34 -13.92
C ALA A 55 10.86 4.55 -15.23
N GLU A 56 10.12 3.43 -15.36
CA GLU A 56 10.15 2.63 -16.59
C GLU A 56 9.69 3.44 -17.80
N ILE A 57 8.63 4.23 -17.66
CA ILE A 57 8.08 5.03 -18.76
C ILE A 57 9.04 6.14 -19.18
N LEU A 58 9.62 6.86 -18.22
CA LEU A 58 10.54 7.97 -18.52
C LEU A 58 11.87 7.48 -19.06
N ALA A 59 12.40 6.34 -18.56
CA ALA A 59 13.60 5.73 -19.09
C ALA A 59 13.41 5.26 -20.55
N LYS A 60 12.28 4.60 -20.87
CA LYS A 60 11.92 4.24 -22.25
C LYS A 60 11.79 5.45 -23.18
N ALA A 61 11.46 6.61 -22.66
CA ALA A 61 11.46 7.86 -23.42
C ALA A 61 12.86 8.44 -23.66
N GLY A 62 13.92 7.82 -23.12
CA GLY A 62 15.32 8.19 -23.29
C GLY A 62 15.84 9.20 -22.26
N LEU A 63 15.12 9.42 -21.16
CA LEU A 63 15.54 10.31 -20.07
C LEU A 63 16.47 9.59 -19.09
N LYS A 64 17.49 10.29 -18.57
CA LYS A 64 18.34 9.82 -17.48
C LYS A 64 17.56 9.94 -16.17
N VAL A 65 17.07 8.82 -15.65
CA VAL A 65 16.28 8.75 -14.41
C VAL A 65 17.17 8.33 -13.25
N LEU A 66 17.09 9.04 -12.12
CA LEU A 66 17.64 8.62 -10.84
C LEU A 66 16.50 8.31 -9.87
N LEU A 67 16.35 7.04 -9.52
CA LEU A 67 15.47 6.56 -8.46
C LEU A 67 16.13 6.74 -7.10
N ILE A 68 15.41 7.28 -6.11
CA ILE A 68 15.89 7.52 -4.74
C ILE A 68 14.98 6.74 -3.78
N GLU A 69 15.58 5.85 -2.97
CA GLU A 69 14.85 5.00 -2.04
C GLU A 69 15.48 5.02 -0.65
N GLU A 70 14.65 5.23 0.37
CA GLU A 70 15.09 5.21 1.77
C GLU A 70 15.49 3.80 2.22
N GLY A 71 14.73 2.80 1.79
CA GLY A 71 14.92 1.41 2.21
C GLY A 71 16.07 0.69 1.52
N PRO A 72 16.34 -0.56 1.91
CA PRO A 72 17.40 -1.38 1.33
C PRO A 72 17.01 -1.92 -0.04
N LEU A 73 18.02 -2.22 -0.85
CA LEU A 73 17.87 -3.08 -2.01
C LEU A 73 17.95 -4.54 -1.56
N LYS A 74 16.82 -5.25 -1.63
CA LYS A 74 16.73 -6.69 -1.40
C LYS A 74 16.43 -7.39 -2.71
N SER A 75 16.90 -8.62 -2.83
CA SER A 75 16.61 -9.46 -3.98
C SER A 75 15.75 -10.65 -3.58
N THR A 76 15.31 -11.42 -4.56
CA THR A 76 14.55 -12.66 -4.33
C THR A 76 15.27 -13.62 -3.38
N ASN A 77 16.61 -13.65 -3.41
CA ASN A 77 17.43 -14.50 -2.54
C ASN A 77 17.43 -14.06 -1.07
N ASP A 78 17.01 -12.83 -0.76
CA ASP A 78 16.92 -12.32 0.61
C ASP A 78 15.60 -12.71 1.29
N PHE A 79 14.56 -13.09 0.52
CA PHE A 79 13.23 -13.38 1.06
C PHE A 79 13.13 -14.82 1.57
N LYS A 80 12.93 -14.97 2.87
CA LYS A 80 13.01 -16.27 3.57
C LYS A 80 11.70 -16.74 4.20
N MET A 81 10.59 -16.03 3.97
CA MET A 81 9.29 -16.30 4.63
C MET A 81 9.40 -16.23 6.16
N ASP A 82 10.23 -15.35 6.69
CA ASP A 82 10.38 -15.07 8.13
C ASP A 82 9.80 -13.69 8.44
N GLU A 83 8.73 -13.64 9.24
CA GLU A 83 8.03 -12.40 9.60
C GLU A 83 8.97 -11.41 10.32
N ARG A 84 9.81 -11.90 11.23
CA ARG A 84 10.72 -11.08 12.04
C ARG A 84 11.77 -10.37 11.17
N GLU A 85 12.36 -11.08 10.19
CA GLU A 85 13.31 -10.48 9.25
C GLU A 85 12.60 -9.49 8.32
N ALA A 86 11.40 -9.86 7.81
CA ALA A 86 10.64 -9.04 6.89
C ALA A 86 10.15 -7.73 7.54
N TYR A 87 9.57 -7.79 8.74
CA TYR A 87 9.08 -6.57 9.41
C TYR A 87 10.21 -5.59 9.70
N LYS A 88 11.38 -6.08 10.09
CA LYS A 88 12.56 -5.26 10.32
C LYS A 88 13.10 -4.62 9.05
N ASP A 89 13.23 -5.40 7.96
CA ASP A 89 13.99 -5.00 6.78
C ASP A 89 13.13 -4.36 5.68
N LEU A 90 11.82 -4.66 5.63
CA LEU A 90 10.95 -4.27 4.52
C LEU A 90 9.84 -3.28 4.90
N TYR A 91 9.59 -3.08 6.20
CA TYR A 91 8.47 -2.26 6.66
C TYR A 91 8.92 -0.95 7.32
N GLN A 92 8.14 0.09 7.13
CA GLN A 92 8.30 1.33 7.89
C GLN A 92 8.13 1.06 9.39
N GLU A 93 9.04 1.61 10.18
CA GLU A 93 9.00 1.50 11.65
C GLU A 93 8.84 0.06 12.16
N ASN A 94 9.40 -0.91 11.42
CA ASN A 94 9.31 -2.36 11.73
C ASN A 94 7.86 -2.87 11.85
N ALA A 95 6.95 -2.36 11.01
CA ALA A 95 5.48 -2.58 11.05
C ALA A 95 4.79 -2.00 12.30
N GLY A 96 5.44 -1.11 13.03
CA GLY A 96 4.92 -0.46 14.24
C GLY A 96 4.34 0.94 14.03
N ARG A 97 4.14 1.38 12.79
CA ARG A 97 3.56 2.70 12.50
C ARG A 97 2.11 2.77 12.93
N MET A 98 1.73 3.83 13.63
CA MET A 98 0.38 4.03 14.17
C MET A 98 -0.13 5.46 13.95
N SER A 99 -1.45 5.66 14.02
CA SER A 99 -2.04 6.98 14.17
C SER A 99 -1.65 7.60 15.52
N LYS A 100 -1.75 8.93 15.61
CA LYS A 100 -1.37 9.75 16.76
C LYS A 100 -2.01 9.32 18.07
N ASP A 101 -3.25 8.85 18.01
CA ASP A 101 -4.04 8.35 19.13
C ASP A 101 -3.88 6.85 19.39
N GLY A 102 -3.11 6.14 18.56
CA GLY A 102 -2.93 4.70 18.64
C GLY A 102 -4.13 3.87 18.17
N ALA A 103 -5.17 4.50 17.60
CA ALA A 103 -6.39 3.80 17.17
C ALA A 103 -6.17 2.88 15.97
N MET A 104 -5.24 3.24 15.07
CA MET A 104 -5.01 2.51 13.82
C MET A 104 -3.53 2.19 13.60
N SER A 105 -3.24 0.92 13.32
CA SER A 105 -1.90 0.49 12.86
C SER A 105 -1.80 0.54 11.35
N ILE A 106 -0.62 0.93 10.81
CA ILE A 106 -0.45 1.17 9.38
C ILE A 106 0.75 0.38 8.85
N LEU A 107 0.48 -0.57 7.95
CA LEU A 107 1.50 -1.34 7.27
C LEU A 107 1.91 -0.64 5.97
N GLN A 108 3.19 -0.28 5.87
CA GLN A 108 3.76 0.36 4.69
C GLN A 108 5.16 -0.16 4.43
N GLY A 109 5.52 -0.34 3.14
CA GLY A 109 6.84 -0.81 2.75
C GLY A 109 7.91 0.28 2.81
N ARG A 110 9.14 -0.13 3.21
CA ARG A 110 10.37 0.64 3.15
C ARG A 110 11.47 -0.23 2.58
N CYS A 111 11.50 -0.36 1.28
CA CYS A 111 12.50 -1.10 0.52
C CYS A 111 12.41 -0.70 -0.94
N VAL A 112 13.41 -1.00 -1.74
CA VAL A 112 13.30 -0.86 -3.20
C VAL A 112 12.11 -1.66 -3.72
N GLY A 113 11.20 -0.98 -4.42
CA GLY A 113 9.89 -1.50 -4.82
C GLY A 113 8.74 -1.12 -3.86
N GLY A 114 9.04 -0.54 -2.69
CA GLY A 114 8.06 -0.04 -1.73
C GLY A 114 7.05 -1.10 -1.27
N THR A 115 5.83 -0.68 -0.95
CA THR A 115 4.74 -1.56 -0.49
C THR A 115 4.37 -2.66 -1.50
N THR A 116 4.73 -2.53 -2.79
CA THR A 116 4.49 -3.60 -3.78
C THR A 116 5.26 -4.89 -3.48
N VAL A 117 6.36 -4.81 -2.71
CA VAL A 117 7.15 -5.96 -2.30
C VAL A 117 6.50 -6.76 -1.18
N ILE A 118 5.67 -6.10 -0.35
CA ILE A 118 5.08 -6.69 0.86
C ILE A 118 3.54 -6.84 0.81
N ASN A 119 2.88 -6.37 -0.23
CA ASN A 119 1.43 -6.49 -0.37
C ASN A 119 0.99 -7.92 -0.74
N TRP A 120 -0.32 -8.17 -0.69
CA TRP A 120 -0.93 -9.48 -1.01
C TRP A 120 -1.51 -9.57 -2.41
N THR A 121 -1.11 -8.67 -3.32
CA THR A 121 -1.36 -8.74 -4.78
C THR A 121 -2.79 -8.40 -5.24
N SER A 122 -3.72 -8.02 -4.36
CA SER A 122 -5.08 -7.63 -4.75
C SER A 122 -5.04 -6.42 -5.69
N SER A 123 -5.58 -6.54 -6.90
CA SER A 123 -5.40 -5.57 -8.00
C SER A 123 -6.75 -5.18 -8.61
N PHE A 124 -7.34 -4.10 -8.14
CA PHE A 124 -8.64 -3.61 -8.61
C PHE A 124 -8.48 -2.31 -9.38
N ARG A 125 -9.22 -2.18 -10.49
CA ARG A 125 -9.41 -0.88 -11.14
C ARG A 125 -10.17 0.04 -10.18
N THR A 126 -9.93 1.33 -10.30
CA THR A 126 -10.71 2.32 -9.55
C THR A 126 -12.19 2.15 -9.92
N PRO A 127 -13.09 2.02 -8.92
CA PRO A 127 -14.52 1.95 -9.18
C PRO A 127 -15.04 3.19 -9.93
N GLU A 128 -16.00 2.97 -10.82
CA GLU A 128 -16.59 4.04 -11.64
C GLU A 128 -17.19 5.15 -10.77
N GLN A 129 -17.86 4.78 -9.66
CA GLN A 129 -18.41 5.73 -8.70
C GLN A 129 -17.34 6.64 -8.10
N THR A 130 -16.14 6.11 -7.84
CA THR A 130 -15.02 6.89 -7.32
C THR A 130 -14.48 7.86 -8.38
N LEU A 131 -14.30 7.41 -9.62
CA LEU A 131 -13.85 8.27 -10.72
C LEU A 131 -14.83 9.41 -10.99
N GLN A 132 -16.12 9.10 -10.99
CA GLN A 132 -17.19 10.10 -11.15
C GLN A 132 -17.17 11.12 -10.01
N TYR A 133 -17.07 10.64 -8.76
CA TYR A 133 -17.01 11.51 -7.58
C TYR A 133 -15.79 12.46 -7.65
N TRP A 134 -14.62 11.97 -8.08
CA TRP A 134 -13.45 12.83 -8.25
C TRP A 134 -13.63 13.89 -9.34
N SER A 135 -14.25 13.52 -10.46
CA SER A 135 -14.57 14.47 -11.53
C SER A 135 -15.56 15.54 -11.06
N ASP A 136 -16.62 15.15 -10.35
CA ASP A 136 -17.68 16.07 -9.92
C ASP A 136 -17.23 16.98 -8.79
N GLU A 137 -16.56 16.43 -7.76
CA GLU A 137 -16.25 17.15 -6.53
C GLU A 137 -14.89 17.86 -6.55
N PHE A 138 -13.91 17.31 -7.26
CA PHE A 138 -12.53 17.83 -7.29
C PHE A 138 -12.14 18.40 -8.65
N LYS A 139 -13.05 18.34 -9.63
CA LYS A 139 -12.81 18.77 -11.01
C LYS A 139 -11.58 18.07 -11.62
N THR A 140 -11.41 16.78 -11.27
CA THR A 140 -10.31 16.00 -11.82
C THR A 140 -10.61 15.63 -13.27
N GLU A 141 -9.71 15.97 -14.19
CA GLU A 141 -9.87 15.74 -15.63
C GLU A 141 -9.17 14.47 -16.10
N GLY A 142 -9.70 13.83 -17.14
CA GLY A 142 -9.11 12.66 -17.78
C GLY A 142 -9.16 11.41 -16.92
N VAL A 143 -10.19 11.29 -16.07
CA VAL A 143 -10.36 10.18 -15.12
C VAL A 143 -11.68 9.42 -15.30
N SER A 144 -12.45 9.68 -16.38
CA SER A 144 -13.62 8.83 -16.64
C SER A 144 -13.20 7.36 -16.81
N LYS A 145 -14.13 6.45 -16.68
CA LYS A 145 -13.92 5.01 -16.85
C LYS A 145 -13.27 4.70 -18.21
N GLU A 146 -13.77 5.34 -19.25
CA GLU A 146 -13.30 5.18 -20.63
C GLU A 146 -11.89 5.72 -20.82
N GLU A 147 -11.59 6.88 -20.24
CA GLU A 147 -10.26 7.50 -20.32
C GLU A 147 -9.21 6.72 -19.53
N MET A 148 -9.59 6.13 -18.41
CA MET A 148 -8.69 5.32 -17.58
C MET A 148 -8.50 3.88 -18.08
N ALA A 149 -9.45 3.32 -18.83
CA ALA A 149 -9.41 1.94 -19.28
C ALA A 149 -8.12 1.55 -20.01
N PRO A 150 -7.59 2.32 -20.99
CA PRO A 150 -6.35 1.96 -21.69
C PRO A 150 -5.12 1.86 -20.76
N TRP A 151 -5.07 2.67 -19.71
CA TRP A 151 -3.98 2.69 -18.76
C TRP A 151 -4.05 1.49 -17.81
N PHE A 152 -5.24 1.11 -17.39
CA PHE A 152 -5.45 -0.14 -16.64
C PHE A 152 -5.10 -1.35 -17.51
N ASP A 153 -5.59 -1.44 -18.75
CA ASP A 153 -5.28 -2.54 -19.68
C ASP A 153 -3.76 -2.70 -19.87
N LYS A 154 -3.03 -1.57 -20.05
CA LYS A 154 -1.57 -1.57 -20.18
C LYS A 154 -0.90 -2.13 -18.93
N MET A 155 -1.33 -1.71 -17.74
CA MET A 155 -0.73 -2.16 -16.50
C MET A 155 -1.13 -3.59 -16.10
N GLU A 156 -2.37 -4.00 -16.37
CA GLU A 156 -2.81 -5.39 -16.18
C GLU A 156 -1.96 -6.35 -17.03
N LYS A 157 -1.74 -6.00 -18.29
CA LYS A 157 -0.85 -6.77 -19.18
C LYS A 157 0.59 -6.75 -18.68
N ARG A 158 1.13 -5.58 -18.29
CA ARG A 158 2.52 -5.43 -17.84
C ARG A 158 2.83 -6.23 -16.58
N LEU A 159 1.86 -6.31 -15.66
CA LEU A 159 2.02 -6.94 -14.35
C LEU A 159 1.32 -8.30 -14.24
N ASN A 160 0.87 -8.85 -15.37
CA ASN A 160 0.16 -10.15 -15.42
C ASN A 160 -1.01 -10.22 -14.42
N ILE A 161 -1.85 -9.18 -14.40
CA ILE A 161 -3.02 -9.12 -13.52
C ILE A 161 -4.17 -9.88 -14.15
N ALA A 162 -4.68 -10.88 -13.43
CA ALA A 162 -5.84 -11.66 -13.82
C ALA A 162 -6.58 -12.17 -12.58
N PRO A 163 -7.90 -12.48 -12.69
CA PRO A 163 -8.62 -13.14 -11.61
C PRO A 163 -7.91 -14.43 -11.18
N TRP A 164 -7.88 -14.68 -9.86
CA TRP A 164 -7.27 -15.90 -9.32
C TRP A 164 -7.95 -17.14 -9.89
N ALA A 165 -7.18 -17.97 -10.58
CA ALA A 165 -7.71 -19.08 -11.39
C ALA A 165 -7.70 -20.45 -10.68
N PHE A 166 -7.09 -20.53 -9.47
CA PHE A 166 -7.01 -21.76 -8.71
C PHE A 166 -8.10 -21.81 -7.63
N PRO A 167 -8.46 -23.02 -7.12
CA PRO A 167 -9.35 -23.12 -5.96
C PRO A 167 -8.86 -22.26 -4.80
N ALA A 168 -9.80 -21.61 -4.11
CA ALA A 168 -9.49 -20.88 -2.88
C ALA A 168 -8.96 -21.85 -1.82
N ASN A 169 -7.97 -21.41 -1.02
CA ASN A 169 -7.57 -22.16 0.17
C ASN A 169 -8.73 -22.16 1.20
N GLU A 170 -8.69 -23.05 2.19
CA GLU A 170 -9.77 -23.20 3.15
C GLU A 170 -10.10 -21.90 3.90
N ASN A 171 -9.09 -21.06 4.18
CA ASN A 171 -9.32 -19.75 4.79
C ASN A 171 -10.22 -18.85 3.91
N ASN A 172 -9.93 -18.72 2.63
CA ASN A 172 -10.77 -17.97 1.68
C ASN A 172 -12.12 -18.65 1.40
N ALA A 173 -12.16 -19.98 1.41
CA ALA A 173 -13.38 -20.74 1.19
C ALA A 173 -14.43 -20.53 2.29
N VAL A 174 -14.03 -20.09 3.50
CA VAL A 174 -14.97 -19.68 4.55
C VAL A 174 -15.86 -18.53 4.09
N LEU A 175 -15.27 -17.48 3.48
CA LEU A 175 -16.06 -16.36 2.95
C LEU A 175 -17.03 -16.83 1.87
N MET A 176 -16.60 -17.74 0.95
CA MET A 176 -17.46 -18.27 -0.10
C MET A 176 -18.66 -19.01 0.48
N ARG A 177 -18.42 -19.99 1.38
CA ARG A 177 -19.49 -20.80 1.99
C ARG A 177 -20.49 -19.97 2.79
N GLY A 178 -20.00 -19.02 3.58
CA GLY A 178 -20.88 -18.16 4.37
C GLY A 178 -21.66 -17.17 3.51
N ALA A 179 -21.03 -16.60 2.48
CA ALA A 179 -21.69 -15.73 1.51
C ALA A 179 -22.78 -16.46 0.72
N ASP A 180 -22.50 -17.67 0.22
CA ASP A 180 -23.48 -18.51 -0.47
C ASP A 180 -24.69 -18.83 0.43
N ALA A 181 -24.46 -19.12 1.71
CA ALA A 181 -25.51 -19.45 2.67
C ALA A 181 -26.42 -18.22 2.99
N LEU A 182 -25.94 -17.01 2.78
CA LEU A 182 -26.63 -15.75 3.08
C LEU A 182 -27.04 -14.96 1.83
N ASP A 183 -26.90 -15.55 0.63
CA ASP A 183 -27.16 -14.89 -0.65
C ASP A 183 -26.35 -13.58 -0.87
N ILE A 184 -25.12 -13.57 -0.35
CA ILE A 184 -24.17 -12.47 -0.52
C ILE A 184 -23.28 -12.73 -1.73
N SER A 185 -23.14 -11.76 -2.63
CA SER A 185 -22.29 -11.90 -3.81
C SER A 185 -20.80 -11.94 -3.46
N TRP A 186 -20.02 -12.79 -4.13
CA TRP A 186 -18.57 -12.85 -4.02
C TRP A 186 -17.91 -13.13 -5.38
N LYS A 187 -16.61 -12.81 -5.49
CA LYS A 187 -15.83 -12.98 -6.73
C LYS A 187 -14.38 -13.32 -6.40
N ALA A 188 -13.67 -13.88 -7.40
CA ALA A 188 -12.23 -14.06 -7.33
C ALA A 188 -11.49 -12.73 -7.45
N ILE A 189 -10.47 -12.51 -6.61
CA ILE A 189 -9.63 -11.30 -6.64
C ILE A 189 -8.69 -11.34 -7.86
N PRO A 190 -8.63 -10.28 -8.68
CA PRO A 190 -7.57 -10.11 -9.66
C PRO A 190 -6.22 -9.92 -8.95
N ARG A 191 -5.18 -10.65 -9.39
CA ARG A 191 -3.88 -10.67 -8.73
C ARG A 191 -2.73 -10.47 -9.71
N ASN A 192 -1.72 -9.67 -9.34
CA ASN A 192 -0.51 -9.47 -10.13
C ASN A 192 0.54 -10.58 -9.85
N VAL A 193 0.31 -11.77 -10.38
CA VAL A 193 1.19 -12.92 -10.15
C VAL A 193 1.46 -13.69 -11.44
N ALA A 194 2.66 -14.28 -11.56
CA ALA A 194 3.06 -15.18 -12.63
C ALA A 194 3.74 -16.41 -12.01
N GLY A 195 3.20 -17.62 -12.26
CA GLY A 195 3.76 -18.87 -11.74
C GLY A 195 3.78 -18.97 -10.21
N CYS A 196 2.69 -18.58 -9.54
CA CYS A 196 2.60 -18.59 -8.07
C CYS A 196 2.66 -20.01 -7.51
N TRP A 197 3.51 -20.22 -6.49
CA TRP A 197 3.69 -21.52 -5.82
C TRP A 197 2.77 -21.72 -4.61
N ASN A 198 1.81 -20.83 -4.38
CA ASN A 198 0.88 -20.91 -3.24
C ASN A 198 1.54 -20.92 -1.85
N LEU A 199 2.66 -20.25 -1.68
CA LEU A 199 3.41 -20.25 -0.42
C LEU A 199 2.70 -19.47 0.71
N GLY A 200 1.82 -18.51 0.38
CA GLY A 200 1.09 -17.71 1.37
C GLY A 200 1.84 -16.49 1.91
N TYR A 201 3.14 -16.39 1.75
CA TYR A 201 4.04 -15.40 2.38
C TYR A 201 4.27 -14.14 1.53
N CYS A 202 3.26 -13.65 0.82
CA CYS A 202 3.40 -12.44 -0.01
C CYS A 202 3.85 -11.21 0.81
N GLY A 203 3.40 -11.08 2.07
CA GLY A 203 3.74 -9.99 2.98
C GLY A 203 5.20 -9.97 3.44
N THR A 204 5.95 -11.04 3.27
CA THR A 204 7.37 -11.11 3.67
C THR A 204 8.36 -11.04 2.50
N GLY A 205 7.86 -10.60 1.33
CA GLY A 205 8.60 -10.68 0.07
C GLY A 205 8.43 -12.04 -0.62
N CYS A 206 8.33 -12.03 -1.95
CA CYS A 206 8.10 -13.25 -2.72
C CYS A 206 9.41 -13.94 -3.08
N PRO A 207 9.70 -15.15 -2.55
CA PRO A 207 10.98 -15.82 -2.80
C PRO A 207 11.05 -16.53 -4.15
N THR A 208 10.01 -16.42 -5.00
CA THR A 208 9.93 -17.14 -6.28
C THR A 208 9.74 -16.20 -7.48
N ASN A 209 9.83 -14.88 -7.32
CA ASN A 209 9.50 -13.87 -8.33
C ASN A 209 8.07 -13.94 -8.88
N ALA A 210 7.21 -14.79 -8.31
CA ALA A 210 5.84 -14.95 -8.79
C ALA A 210 5.02 -13.66 -8.62
N LYS A 211 5.24 -12.91 -7.51
CA LYS A 211 4.60 -11.61 -7.32
C LYS A 211 5.25 -10.57 -8.23
N GLN A 212 4.44 -10.00 -9.13
CA GLN A 212 4.87 -8.99 -10.11
C GLN A 212 4.91 -7.60 -9.46
N SER A 213 5.76 -7.45 -8.43
CA SER A 213 6.04 -6.19 -7.75
C SER A 213 6.91 -5.28 -8.62
N MET A 214 7.02 -4.01 -8.25
CA MET A 214 7.92 -3.06 -8.94
C MET A 214 9.37 -3.55 -8.90
N LEU A 215 9.78 -4.23 -7.84
CA LEU A 215 11.13 -4.78 -7.68
C LEU A 215 11.52 -5.75 -8.80
N VAL A 216 10.59 -6.56 -9.30
CA VAL A 216 10.88 -7.60 -10.31
C VAL A 216 10.33 -7.27 -11.69
N THR A 217 9.68 -6.12 -11.87
CA THR A 217 9.05 -5.72 -13.13
C THR A 217 9.53 -4.37 -13.65
N THR A 218 8.97 -3.28 -13.16
CA THR A 218 9.21 -1.93 -13.73
C THR A 218 10.58 -1.35 -13.35
N ILE A 219 11.09 -1.64 -12.16
CA ILE A 219 12.44 -1.21 -11.79
C ILE A 219 13.49 -1.91 -12.67
N PRO A 220 13.50 -3.24 -12.83
CA PRO A 220 14.33 -3.89 -13.85
C PRO A 220 14.17 -3.30 -15.26
N GLY A 221 12.93 -3.00 -15.68
CA GLY A 221 12.69 -2.33 -16.96
C GLY A 221 13.41 -0.99 -17.07
N ALA A 222 13.22 -0.11 -16.07
CA ALA A 222 13.88 1.20 -16.02
C ALA A 222 15.41 1.09 -15.98
N MET A 223 15.96 0.16 -15.20
CA MET A 223 17.41 -0.06 -15.08
C MET A 223 18.03 -0.57 -16.38
N ASN A 224 17.33 -1.46 -17.11
CA ASN A 224 17.74 -1.92 -18.43
C ASN A 224 17.77 -0.79 -19.48
N ASP A 225 16.92 0.21 -19.32
CA ASP A 225 16.87 1.41 -20.16
C ASP A 225 17.79 2.54 -19.63
N GLY A 226 18.74 2.23 -18.73
CA GLY A 226 19.82 3.12 -18.29
C GLY A 226 19.51 4.00 -17.09
N SER A 227 18.41 3.76 -16.36
CA SER A 227 18.16 4.42 -15.08
C SER A 227 19.23 4.06 -14.04
N GLN A 228 19.35 4.89 -13.01
CA GLN A 228 20.20 4.66 -11.85
C GLN A 228 19.33 4.54 -10.59
N LEU A 229 19.80 3.77 -9.61
CA LEU A 229 19.14 3.58 -8.33
C LEU A 229 20.08 4.00 -7.19
N LEU A 230 19.65 4.98 -6.38
CA LEU A 230 20.26 5.36 -5.11
C LEU A 230 19.38 4.83 -3.97
N TYR A 231 19.85 3.84 -3.22
CA TYR A 231 19.13 3.24 -2.11
C TYR A 231 19.82 3.47 -0.76
N SER A 232 19.18 3.14 0.36
CA SER A 232 19.56 3.56 1.72
C SER A 232 19.72 5.08 1.81
N ALA A 233 18.88 5.81 1.09
CA ALA A 233 18.96 7.23 0.80
C ALA A 233 17.66 7.93 1.18
N ARG A 234 17.59 8.51 2.39
CA ARG A 234 16.39 9.21 2.84
C ARG A 234 16.38 10.63 2.29
N ALA A 235 15.42 10.91 1.40
CA ALA A 235 15.13 12.25 0.96
C ALA A 235 14.51 13.06 2.12
N GLU A 236 15.22 14.06 2.61
CA GLU A 236 14.79 14.84 3.78
C GLU A 236 13.88 15.99 3.37
N ARG A 237 14.33 16.78 2.40
CA ARG A 237 13.59 17.94 1.91
C ARG A 237 13.98 18.33 0.50
N LEU A 238 13.10 19.08 -0.15
CA LEU A 238 13.35 19.78 -1.40
C LEU A 238 14.07 21.10 -1.12
N ILE A 239 15.04 21.45 -1.96
CA ILE A 239 15.63 22.80 -2.00
C ILE A 239 14.81 23.59 -3.02
N ILE A 240 14.10 24.61 -2.57
CA ILE A 240 13.17 25.38 -3.41
C ILE A 240 13.71 26.80 -3.54
N GLU A 241 13.84 27.28 -4.77
CA GLU A 241 14.26 28.64 -5.13
C GLU A 241 13.39 29.12 -6.30
N ASP A 242 12.84 30.32 -6.23
CA ASP A 242 12.04 30.93 -7.30
C ASP A 242 10.96 29.99 -7.90
N ASP A 243 10.13 29.42 -7.05
CA ASP A 243 9.04 28.48 -7.41
C ASP A 243 9.51 27.21 -8.16
N LYS A 244 10.77 26.82 -7.98
CA LYS A 244 11.37 25.60 -8.55
C LYS A 244 12.12 24.78 -7.50
N VAL A 245 12.07 23.48 -7.66
CA VAL A 245 12.95 22.56 -6.95
C VAL A 245 14.32 22.60 -7.65
N THR A 246 15.35 23.08 -6.94
CA THR A 246 16.74 23.16 -7.44
C THR A 246 17.61 22.00 -6.95
N GLY A 247 17.12 21.25 -5.95
CA GLY A 247 17.82 20.09 -5.41
C GLY A 247 16.98 19.31 -4.41
N ILE A 248 17.49 18.15 -4.04
CA ILE A 248 16.92 17.26 -3.03
C ILE A 248 18.03 16.96 -2.02
N GLU A 249 17.80 17.26 -0.74
CA GLU A 249 18.72 16.87 0.33
C GLU A 249 18.48 15.42 0.73
N ILE A 250 19.54 14.64 0.74
CA ILE A 250 19.53 13.21 1.07
C ILE A 250 20.37 12.96 2.32
N THR A 251 19.83 12.21 3.25
CA THR A 251 20.58 11.60 4.36
C THR A 251 20.96 10.17 4.00
N ALA A 252 22.25 9.87 4.01
CA ALA A 252 22.76 8.50 3.83
C ALA A 252 22.48 7.66 5.10
N LEU A 253 21.98 6.45 4.92
CA LEU A 253 21.61 5.55 6.02
C LEU A 253 22.55 4.32 6.06
N ASP A 254 22.87 3.88 7.28
CA ASP A 254 23.63 2.65 7.52
C ASP A 254 22.72 1.40 7.37
N LYS A 255 23.30 0.20 7.51
CA LYS A 255 22.58 -1.09 7.45
C LYS A 255 21.51 -1.27 8.55
N SER A 256 21.50 -0.40 9.55
CA SER A 256 20.50 -0.36 10.61
C SER A 256 19.50 0.80 10.41
N TYR A 257 19.51 1.39 9.22
CA TYR A 257 18.66 2.53 8.82
C TYR A 257 18.86 3.79 9.65
N ARG A 258 20.05 3.96 10.25
CA ARG A 258 20.43 5.16 11.01
C ARG A 258 21.25 6.10 10.15
N PRO A 259 21.12 7.43 10.34
CA PRO A 259 21.94 8.41 9.64
C PRO A 259 23.45 8.14 9.86
N THR A 260 24.21 8.12 8.77
CA THR A 260 25.68 7.99 8.82
C THR A 260 26.37 9.31 9.13
N GLY A 261 25.65 10.44 9.06
CA GLY A 261 26.17 11.79 9.11
C GLY A 261 26.55 12.36 7.74
N ILE A 262 26.56 11.53 6.69
CA ILE A 262 26.85 11.97 5.33
C ILE A 262 25.58 12.52 4.68
N LYS A 263 25.70 13.67 4.03
CA LYS A 263 24.65 14.32 3.25
C LYS A 263 24.99 14.26 1.76
N LEU A 264 24.01 13.88 0.95
CA LEU A 264 24.11 13.94 -0.51
C LEU A 264 23.10 14.97 -1.03
N THR A 265 23.36 15.49 -2.22
CA THR A 265 22.42 16.37 -2.93
C THR A 265 22.11 15.74 -4.29
N VAL A 266 20.84 15.68 -4.67
CA VAL A 266 20.44 15.30 -6.03
C VAL A 266 19.89 16.52 -6.73
N LYS A 267 20.38 16.78 -7.97
CA LYS A 267 19.91 17.87 -8.83
C LYS A 267 19.27 17.29 -10.08
N ALA A 268 18.09 17.77 -10.40
CA ALA A 268 17.38 17.42 -11.63
C ALA A 268 16.46 18.55 -12.07
N PRO A 269 16.37 18.85 -13.37
CA PRO A 269 15.43 19.84 -13.91
C PRO A 269 13.96 19.45 -13.69
N THR A 270 13.67 18.17 -13.48
CA THR A 270 12.32 17.66 -13.16
C THR A 270 12.41 16.74 -11.95
N VAL A 271 11.51 16.93 -11.00
CA VAL A 271 11.40 16.09 -9.79
C VAL A 271 10.03 15.44 -9.75
N VAL A 272 10.01 14.13 -9.49
CA VAL A 272 8.78 13.35 -9.25
C VAL A 272 8.77 12.88 -7.81
N LEU A 273 7.77 13.28 -7.05
CA LEU A 273 7.52 12.84 -5.69
C LEU A 273 6.58 11.62 -5.75
N SER A 274 7.08 10.46 -5.30
CA SER A 274 6.38 9.17 -5.26
C SER A 274 6.60 8.46 -3.91
N ALA A 275 6.65 9.25 -2.82
CA ALA A 275 6.98 8.77 -1.47
C ALA A 275 5.77 8.25 -0.67
N GLY A 276 4.58 8.19 -1.30
CA GLY A 276 3.32 7.73 -0.71
C GLY A 276 2.61 8.78 0.14
N GLY A 277 1.36 8.49 0.53
CA GLY A 277 0.45 9.45 1.17
C GLY A 277 0.80 9.86 2.62
N ILE A 278 1.88 9.35 3.20
CA ILE A 278 2.40 9.81 4.49
C ILE A 278 3.72 10.56 4.29
N ASN A 279 4.71 9.92 3.69
CA ASN A 279 6.05 10.50 3.58
C ASN A 279 6.11 11.62 2.52
N GLY A 280 5.28 11.57 1.48
CA GLY A 280 5.16 12.62 0.47
C GLY A 280 4.70 13.96 1.05
N PRO A 281 3.51 14.03 1.66
CA PRO A 281 3.05 15.24 2.36
C PRO A 281 4.03 15.71 3.44
N ALA A 282 4.55 14.79 4.27
CA ALA A 282 5.53 15.14 5.29
C ALA A 282 6.80 15.78 4.70
N MET A 283 7.26 15.31 3.54
CA MET A 283 8.39 15.90 2.83
C MET A 283 8.07 17.31 2.33
N MET A 284 6.88 17.53 1.78
CA MET A 284 6.44 18.86 1.34
C MET A 284 6.39 19.85 2.52
N LEU A 285 5.85 19.42 3.66
CA LEU A 285 5.81 20.21 4.89
C LEU A 285 7.22 20.53 5.41
N ARG A 286 8.14 19.55 5.45
CA ARG A 286 9.56 19.80 5.86
C ARG A 286 10.29 20.75 4.93
N SER A 287 9.87 20.75 3.65
CA SER A 287 10.46 21.61 2.61
C SER A 287 9.88 23.02 2.61
N GLU A 288 8.90 23.30 3.48
CA GLU A 288 8.16 24.57 3.49
C GLU A 288 7.65 24.91 2.07
N ALA A 289 7.19 23.86 1.32
CA ALA A 289 6.73 24.04 -0.04
C ALA A 289 5.52 24.99 -0.09
N PRO A 290 5.39 25.84 -1.12
CA PRO A 290 4.28 26.77 -1.23
C PRO A 290 2.92 26.05 -1.13
N ASP A 291 2.13 26.38 -0.12
CA ASP A 291 0.80 25.84 0.12
C ASP A 291 -0.09 26.95 0.71
N PRO A 292 -0.54 27.88 -0.11
CA PRO A 292 -1.23 29.09 0.38
C PRO A 292 -2.57 28.81 1.08
N LYS A 293 -3.11 27.59 0.94
CA LYS A 293 -4.38 27.18 1.55
C LYS A 293 -4.23 26.12 2.64
N GLY A 294 -3.02 25.66 2.93
CA GLY A 294 -2.74 24.67 3.97
C GLY A 294 -3.39 23.31 3.68
N LEU A 295 -3.35 22.86 2.42
CA LEU A 295 -4.00 21.62 1.95
C LEU A 295 -3.08 20.41 1.97
N VAL A 296 -1.75 20.61 1.95
CA VAL A 296 -0.78 19.53 2.03
C VAL A 296 -0.96 18.77 3.36
N GLY A 297 -1.06 17.47 3.26
CA GLY A 297 -1.31 16.56 4.40
C GLY A 297 -2.79 16.39 4.75
N LYS A 298 -3.68 17.24 4.24
CA LYS A 298 -5.12 17.08 4.46
C LYS A 298 -5.71 15.99 3.56
N ARG A 299 -6.86 15.44 3.98
CA ARG A 299 -7.54 14.40 3.22
C ARG A 299 -6.65 13.18 2.96
N THR A 300 -5.99 12.69 4.00
CA THR A 300 -5.27 11.41 3.98
C THR A 300 -6.24 10.28 4.33
N PHE A 301 -6.26 9.22 3.52
CA PHE A 301 -7.22 8.12 3.63
C PHE A 301 -6.50 6.78 3.76
N PHE A 302 -7.13 5.82 4.46
CA PHE A 302 -6.49 4.56 4.80
C PHE A 302 -7.31 3.31 4.51
N HIS A 303 -8.60 3.38 4.13
CA HIS A 303 -9.49 2.21 4.21
C HIS A 303 -9.36 1.53 5.58
N PRO A 304 -9.93 2.08 6.66
CA PRO A 304 -9.89 1.40 7.95
C PRO A 304 -10.25 -0.07 7.81
N THR A 305 -9.33 -0.94 8.23
CA THR A 305 -9.43 -2.39 8.08
C THR A 305 -9.78 -3.02 9.41
N ILE A 306 -10.89 -3.72 9.46
CA ILE A 306 -11.46 -4.34 10.64
C ILE A 306 -11.28 -5.85 10.54
N PHE A 307 -11.02 -6.54 11.65
CA PHE A 307 -10.70 -7.96 11.69
C PHE A 307 -11.74 -8.75 12.48
N SER A 308 -12.03 -9.97 12.03
CA SER A 308 -12.81 -10.98 12.77
C SER A 308 -12.15 -12.34 12.66
N PHE A 309 -12.15 -13.10 13.75
CA PHE A 309 -11.58 -14.44 13.85
C PHE A 309 -12.66 -15.46 14.15
N ALA A 310 -12.59 -16.63 13.51
CA ALA A 310 -13.51 -17.73 13.75
C ALA A 310 -12.76 -19.05 13.93
N GLU A 311 -13.18 -19.87 14.90
CA GLU A 311 -12.67 -21.22 15.10
C GLU A 311 -13.58 -22.24 14.42
N PHE A 312 -12.99 -23.23 13.74
CA PHE A 312 -13.67 -24.33 13.06
C PHE A 312 -13.26 -25.69 13.66
N GLU A 313 -14.10 -26.72 13.50
CA GLU A 313 -13.72 -28.09 13.87
C GLU A 313 -12.62 -28.66 12.98
N GLN A 314 -12.67 -28.37 11.66
CA GLN A 314 -11.65 -28.80 10.70
C GLN A 314 -10.44 -27.85 10.68
N GLU A 315 -9.32 -28.33 10.18
CA GLU A 315 -8.15 -27.51 9.90
C GLU A 315 -8.43 -26.52 8.75
N ILE A 316 -8.13 -25.27 9.00
CA ILE A 316 -8.21 -24.15 8.03
C ILE A 316 -6.82 -23.82 7.49
N ASN A 317 -5.77 -23.94 8.31
CA ASN A 317 -4.38 -23.60 7.97
C ASN A 317 -4.25 -22.23 7.28
N PRO A 318 -4.66 -21.12 7.92
CA PRO A 318 -4.84 -19.79 7.30
C PRO A 318 -3.53 -19.13 6.87
N TYR A 319 -2.40 -19.70 7.22
CA TYR A 319 -1.05 -19.26 6.85
C TYR A 319 -0.55 -19.89 5.54
N TYR A 320 -1.31 -20.81 4.93
CA TYR A 320 -0.92 -21.55 3.73
C TYR A 320 -1.85 -21.24 2.55
N GLY A 321 -1.29 -21.25 1.33
CA GLY A 321 -2.03 -21.00 0.11
C GLY A 321 -2.09 -19.52 -0.27
N ALA A 322 -2.68 -19.21 -1.42
CA ALA A 322 -2.81 -17.83 -1.89
C ALA A 322 -3.72 -17.02 -0.97
N PRO A 323 -3.22 -15.98 -0.29
CA PRO A 323 -4.05 -15.11 0.52
C PRO A 323 -4.86 -14.16 -0.37
N GLN A 324 -5.93 -13.59 0.16
CA GLN A 324 -6.77 -12.63 -0.57
C GLN A 324 -7.08 -13.11 -1.99
N ALA A 325 -7.70 -14.29 -2.09
CA ALA A 325 -8.10 -14.88 -3.35
C ALA A 325 -9.57 -14.63 -3.68
N ILE A 326 -10.38 -14.35 -2.67
CA ILE A 326 -11.84 -14.11 -2.74
C ILE A 326 -12.18 -12.81 -2.04
N TYR A 327 -13.17 -12.08 -2.58
CA TYR A 327 -13.73 -10.87 -1.99
C TYR A 327 -15.25 -10.79 -2.17
N SER A 328 -15.88 -9.95 -1.37
CA SER A 328 -17.25 -9.48 -1.57
C SER A 328 -17.27 -7.95 -1.54
N ASP A 329 -17.87 -7.35 -2.55
CA ASP A 329 -18.19 -5.92 -2.64
C ASP A 329 -19.69 -5.64 -2.48
N HIS A 330 -20.43 -6.61 -1.96
CA HIS A 330 -21.88 -6.56 -1.79
C HIS A 330 -22.36 -5.33 -1.03
N PHE A 331 -21.64 -4.93 0.03
CA PHE A 331 -21.98 -3.82 0.91
C PHE A 331 -21.26 -2.51 0.56
N GLN A 332 -20.56 -2.45 -0.58
CA GLN A 332 -19.62 -1.37 -0.88
C GLN A 332 -20.29 -0.12 -1.43
N TRP A 333 -21.32 -0.29 -2.27
CA TRP A 333 -21.91 0.78 -3.07
C TRP A 333 -23.44 0.82 -3.00
N GLU A 334 -24.04 0.41 -1.86
CA GLU A 334 -25.48 0.56 -1.63
C GLU A 334 -25.90 2.02 -1.72
N THR A 335 -25.08 2.92 -1.16
CA THR A 335 -25.18 4.37 -1.28
C THR A 335 -23.78 4.97 -1.41
N VAL A 336 -23.63 6.17 -1.98
CA VAL A 336 -22.35 6.88 -2.04
C VAL A 336 -22.08 7.63 -0.74
N ASP A 337 -23.05 8.39 -0.26
CA ASP A 337 -23.00 9.34 0.87
C ASP A 337 -23.77 8.88 2.12
N GLY A 338 -24.41 7.72 2.07
CA GLY A 338 -25.12 7.10 3.21
C GLY A 338 -24.17 6.42 4.21
N PRO A 339 -24.63 5.38 4.92
CA PRO A 339 -23.79 4.61 5.81
C PRO A 339 -22.52 4.12 5.12
N VAL A 340 -21.38 4.15 5.83
CA VAL A 340 -20.10 3.81 5.23
C VAL A 340 -20.13 2.41 4.59
N GLY A 341 -19.83 2.34 3.30
CA GLY A 341 -19.71 1.08 2.58
C GLY A 341 -18.44 0.33 2.94
N TYR A 342 -18.43 -0.97 2.74
CA TYR A 342 -17.25 -1.81 3.01
C TYR A 342 -17.17 -3.02 2.10
N LYS A 343 -15.94 -3.49 1.93
CA LYS A 343 -15.56 -4.67 1.16
C LYS A 343 -15.02 -5.73 2.10
N LEU A 344 -15.31 -7.01 1.82
CA LEU A 344 -14.81 -8.13 2.60
C LEU A 344 -13.70 -8.88 1.84
N GLU A 345 -12.64 -9.25 2.56
CA GLU A 345 -11.53 -10.07 2.05
C GLU A 345 -11.01 -11.02 3.15
N VAL A 346 -10.13 -11.94 2.76
CA VAL A 346 -9.58 -12.93 3.69
C VAL A 346 -8.06 -12.86 3.67
N PRO A 347 -7.42 -12.29 4.74
CA PRO A 347 -5.97 -12.16 4.84
C PRO A 347 -5.33 -13.49 5.25
N PRO A 348 -4.01 -13.67 5.06
CA PRO A 348 -3.30 -14.76 5.70
C PRO A 348 -3.15 -14.48 7.19
N LEU A 349 -3.18 -15.53 8.01
CA LEU A 349 -2.89 -15.44 9.44
C LEU A 349 -1.53 -16.08 9.73
N HIS A 350 -0.45 -15.30 9.56
CA HIS A 350 0.87 -15.73 9.97
C HIS A 350 1.03 -15.61 11.51
N PRO A 351 1.78 -16.50 12.17
CA PRO A 351 1.79 -16.58 13.63
C PRO A 351 2.16 -15.28 14.35
N GLY A 352 3.19 -14.55 13.86
CA GLY A 352 3.65 -13.31 14.49
C GLY A 352 2.60 -12.20 14.39
N LEU A 353 2.09 -11.95 13.19
CA LEU A 353 1.05 -10.93 12.97
C LEU A 353 -0.24 -11.31 13.70
N THR A 354 -0.67 -12.57 13.61
CA THR A 354 -1.90 -13.04 14.28
C THR A 354 -1.84 -12.87 15.79
N SER A 355 -0.68 -13.17 16.39
CA SER A 355 -0.49 -12.97 17.84
C SER A 355 -0.70 -11.50 18.25
N ALA A 356 -0.26 -10.54 17.43
CA ALA A 356 -0.52 -9.13 17.70
C ALA A 356 -2.00 -8.73 17.49
N LEU A 357 -2.65 -9.30 16.46
CA LEU A 357 -4.04 -8.99 16.11
C LEU A 357 -5.08 -9.59 17.07
N LEU A 358 -4.80 -10.73 17.69
CA LEU A 358 -5.74 -11.39 18.62
C LEU A 358 -5.95 -10.62 19.92
N MET A 359 -5.06 -9.69 20.23
CA MET A 359 -5.09 -8.85 21.44
C MET A 359 -5.23 -9.68 22.73
N GLY A 360 -4.70 -9.20 23.81
CA GLY A 360 -4.74 -9.94 25.09
C GLY A 360 -3.34 -10.30 25.60
N HIS A 361 -3.30 -11.03 26.68
CA HIS A 361 -2.03 -11.43 27.33
C HIS A 361 -2.21 -12.70 28.19
N GLY A 362 -1.09 -13.32 28.53
CA GLY A 362 -1.05 -14.48 29.44
C GLY A 362 -1.73 -15.73 28.89
N GLU A 363 -2.37 -16.51 29.76
CA GLU A 363 -2.95 -17.80 29.43
C GLU A 363 -4.09 -17.70 28.41
N SER A 364 -4.98 -16.72 28.55
CA SER A 364 -6.09 -16.53 27.61
C SER A 364 -5.61 -16.24 26.18
N HIS A 365 -4.55 -15.44 26.02
CA HIS A 365 -3.94 -15.17 24.72
C HIS A 365 -3.27 -16.42 24.15
N PHE A 366 -2.59 -17.20 25.01
CA PHE A 366 -1.98 -18.46 24.60
C PHE A 366 -3.04 -19.46 24.11
N ASP A 367 -4.18 -19.55 24.79
CA ASP A 367 -5.30 -20.40 24.39
C ASP A 367 -5.93 -19.95 23.06
N ASP A 368 -5.99 -18.64 22.81
CA ASP A 368 -6.48 -18.12 21.53
C ASP A 368 -5.51 -18.42 20.38
N ILE A 369 -4.19 -18.21 20.56
CA ILE A 369 -3.22 -18.46 19.48
C ILE A 369 -3.07 -19.96 19.15
N ARG A 370 -3.32 -20.86 20.11
CA ARG A 370 -3.33 -22.30 19.86
C ARG A 370 -4.41 -22.76 18.88
N LYS A 371 -5.46 -21.96 18.69
CA LYS A 371 -6.53 -22.22 17.71
C LYS A 371 -6.10 -21.96 16.28
N LEU A 372 -4.93 -21.35 16.05
CA LEU A 372 -4.47 -20.87 14.73
C LEU A 372 -4.63 -21.90 13.59
N PRO A 373 -4.32 -23.19 13.73
CA PRO A 373 -4.53 -24.17 12.65
C PRO A 373 -6.00 -24.31 12.21
N ASN A 374 -6.94 -24.09 13.12
CA ASN A 374 -8.38 -24.19 12.90
C ASN A 374 -9.05 -22.81 12.74
N MET A 375 -8.25 -21.74 12.64
CA MET A 375 -8.76 -20.37 12.64
C MET A 375 -8.96 -19.85 11.22
N ASN A 376 -10.08 -19.16 11.00
CA ASN A 376 -10.29 -18.28 9.86
C ASN A 376 -10.06 -16.83 10.31
N GLY A 377 -9.44 -16.02 9.45
CA GLY A 377 -9.45 -14.57 9.58
C GLY A 377 -10.22 -13.94 8.43
N MET A 378 -11.09 -12.99 8.76
CA MET A 378 -11.79 -12.17 7.77
C MET A 378 -11.52 -10.70 8.05
N ILE A 379 -11.44 -9.90 7.01
CA ILE A 379 -11.30 -8.44 7.10
C ILE A 379 -12.38 -7.74 6.32
N SER A 380 -12.74 -6.56 6.82
CA SER A 380 -13.49 -5.57 6.06
C SER A 380 -12.64 -4.32 5.84
N LEU A 381 -12.85 -3.67 4.71
CA LEU A 381 -12.19 -2.44 4.28
C LEU A 381 -13.26 -1.35 4.16
N LEU A 382 -13.29 -0.39 5.07
CA LEU A 382 -14.26 0.71 5.04
C LEU A 382 -13.92 1.70 3.91
N ARG A 383 -14.94 2.16 3.19
CA ARG A 383 -14.83 3.16 2.13
C ARG A 383 -14.96 4.56 2.72
N ASP A 384 -13.85 5.12 3.20
CA ASP A 384 -13.79 6.47 3.75
C ASP A 384 -13.64 7.56 2.69
N GLY A 385 -14.02 8.80 2.99
CA GLY A 385 -13.80 9.97 2.14
C GLY A 385 -14.96 10.41 1.24
N PHE A 386 -16.12 9.76 1.32
CA PHE A 386 -17.31 10.06 0.51
C PHE A 386 -18.46 10.70 1.29
N ASN A 387 -18.29 10.94 2.57
CA ASN A 387 -19.24 11.57 3.46
C ASN A 387 -18.56 12.68 4.25
N GLU A 388 -19.28 13.74 4.62
CA GLU A 388 -18.75 14.88 5.38
C GLU A 388 -18.24 14.49 6.78
N GLU A 389 -18.74 13.40 7.35
CA GLU A 389 -18.28 12.82 8.61
C GLU A 389 -17.05 11.92 8.45
N SER A 390 -16.53 11.75 7.23
CA SER A 390 -15.38 10.92 6.89
C SER A 390 -14.43 11.65 5.93
N ILE A 391 -13.98 12.84 6.33
CA ILE A 391 -13.12 13.71 5.51
C ILE A 391 -11.65 13.26 5.45
N GLY A 392 -11.30 12.15 6.10
CA GLY A 392 -9.95 11.63 6.22
C GLY A 392 -9.13 12.29 7.32
N GLY A 393 -7.87 11.88 7.40
CA GLY A 393 -6.89 12.39 8.37
C GLY A 393 -6.03 13.52 7.84
N THR A 394 -5.05 13.88 8.67
CA THR A 394 -4.03 14.90 8.37
C THR A 394 -2.64 14.33 8.64
N ILE A 395 -1.69 14.66 7.79
CA ILE A 395 -0.26 14.45 8.06
C ILE A 395 0.30 15.76 8.63
N GLU A 396 0.91 15.66 9.80
CA GLU A 396 1.57 16.75 10.51
C GLU A 396 3.06 16.40 10.71
N LEU A 397 3.86 17.33 11.21
CA LEU A 397 5.25 17.07 11.58
C LEU A 397 5.43 17.13 13.10
N ALA A 398 6.16 16.18 13.63
CA ALA A 398 6.73 16.25 14.97
C ALA A 398 7.91 17.25 14.99
N SER A 399 8.38 17.59 16.19
CA SER A 399 9.49 18.54 16.38
C SER A 399 10.82 18.08 15.75
N ASP A 400 10.99 16.77 15.51
CA ASP A 400 12.14 16.19 14.83
C ASP A 400 11.95 16.06 13.31
N GLY A 401 10.81 16.52 12.79
CA GLY A 401 10.43 16.45 11.38
C GLY A 401 9.85 15.09 10.94
N SER A 402 9.64 14.13 11.84
CA SER A 402 8.94 12.89 11.53
C SER A 402 7.44 13.13 11.29
N ALA A 403 6.82 12.26 10.48
CA ALA A 403 5.40 12.36 10.19
C ALA A 403 4.55 11.94 11.39
N ILE A 404 3.56 12.76 11.73
CA ILE A 404 2.46 12.42 12.64
C ILE A 404 1.22 12.16 11.78
N ILE A 405 0.53 11.07 12.06
CA ILE A 405 -0.68 10.68 11.35
C ILE A 405 -1.87 10.94 12.29
N ASP A 406 -2.56 12.05 12.08
CA ASP A 406 -3.77 12.40 12.82
C ASP A 406 -4.98 11.93 12.02
N TYR A 407 -5.61 10.82 12.42
CA TYR A 407 -6.75 10.22 11.73
C TYR A 407 -7.90 10.00 12.71
N PRO A 408 -8.77 11.01 12.90
CA PRO A 408 -9.87 10.94 13.85
C PRO A 408 -10.95 9.96 13.36
N PHE A 409 -11.36 9.04 14.23
CA PHE A 409 -12.53 8.22 14.01
C PHE A 409 -13.77 8.96 14.53
N THR A 410 -14.70 9.22 13.62
CA THR A 410 -16.03 9.78 13.96
C THR A 410 -17.01 8.69 14.32
N ASP A 411 -18.15 9.05 14.90
CA ASP A 411 -19.24 8.10 15.19
C ASP A 411 -19.71 7.37 13.92
N TYR A 412 -19.68 8.05 12.77
CA TYR A 412 -19.96 7.47 11.46
C TYR A 412 -19.02 6.30 11.11
N LEU A 413 -17.72 6.45 11.35
CA LEU A 413 -16.74 5.37 11.12
C LEU A 413 -16.86 4.27 12.16
N TRP A 414 -17.07 4.60 13.44
CA TRP A 414 -17.28 3.59 14.49
C TRP A 414 -18.53 2.74 14.27
N GLU A 415 -19.63 3.34 13.80
CA GLU A 415 -20.80 2.58 13.39
C GLU A 415 -20.50 1.63 12.22
N GLY A 416 -19.65 2.06 11.27
CA GLY A 416 -19.13 1.22 10.21
C GLY A 416 -18.33 0.03 10.74
N VAL A 417 -17.46 0.25 11.73
CA VAL A 417 -16.69 -0.81 12.40
C VAL A 417 -17.63 -1.84 13.02
N LYS A 418 -18.62 -1.39 13.77
CA LYS A 418 -19.62 -2.26 14.40
C LYS A 418 -20.42 -3.08 13.39
N ARG A 419 -20.90 -2.43 12.31
CA ARG A 419 -21.64 -3.12 11.23
C ARG A 419 -20.81 -4.21 10.57
N THR A 420 -19.52 -3.96 10.34
CA THR A 420 -18.64 -4.95 9.73
C THR A 420 -18.33 -6.13 10.66
N HIS A 421 -18.19 -5.91 11.96
CA HIS A 421 -18.08 -7.00 12.93
C HIS A 421 -19.32 -7.90 12.91
N LEU A 422 -20.52 -7.33 12.87
CA LEU A 422 -21.77 -8.09 12.76
C LEU A 422 -21.80 -8.91 11.47
N THR A 423 -21.55 -8.29 10.32
CA THR A 423 -21.57 -8.97 9.01
C THR A 423 -20.55 -10.10 8.94
N MET A 424 -19.30 -9.86 9.38
CA MET A 424 -18.26 -10.90 9.34
C MET A 424 -18.60 -12.07 10.27
N ALA A 425 -19.12 -11.79 11.47
CA ALA A 425 -19.53 -12.85 12.42
C ALA A 425 -20.68 -13.69 11.84
N GLU A 426 -21.69 -13.06 11.23
CA GLU A 426 -22.81 -13.77 10.60
C GLU A 426 -22.34 -14.68 9.46
N ILE A 427 -21.48 -14.18 8.57
CA ILE A 427 -20.88 -14.97 7.49
C ILE A 427 -20.07 -16.13 8.02
N GLN A 428 -19.26 -15.93 9.07
CA GLN A 428 -18.44 -16.98 9.67
C GLN A 428 -19.29 -18.08 10.31
N PHE A 429 -20.36 -17.73 11.04
CA PHE A 429 -21.30 -18.73 11.56
C PHE A 429 -22.07 -19.45 10.45
N ALA A 430 -22.54 -18.74 9.43
CA ALA A 430 -23.19 -19.36 8.28
C ALA A 430 -22.27 -20.33 7.53
N ALA A 431 -20.94 -20.09 7.56
CA ALA A 431 -19.93 -21.00 7.04
C ALA A 431 -19.65 -22.22 7.94
N GLY A 432 -20.27 -22.31 9.11
CA GLY A 432 -20.11 -23.40 10.07
C GLY A 432 -19.04 -23.20 11.14
N ALA A 433 -18.72 -21.94 11.49
CA ALA A 433 -17.81 -21.66 12.59
C ALA A 433 -18.35 -22.19 13.93
N LYS A 434 -17.48 -22.76 14.73
CA LYS A 434 -17.74 -23.20 16.10
C LYS A 434 -17.85 -22.04 17.07
N SER A 435 -17.00 -21.02 16.86
CA SER A 435 -17.00 -19.80 17.65
C SER A 435 -16.41 -18.64 16.86
N VAL A 436 -16.82 -17.40 17.19
CA VAL A 436 -16.35 -16.17 16.53
C VAL A 436 -15.94 -15.13 17.56
N LYS A 437 -14.84 -14.41 17.28
CA LYS A 437 -14.33 -13.31 18.09
C LYS A 437 -14.04 -12.11 17.18
N PRO A 438 -14.75 -10.97 17.29
CA PRO A 438 -14.33 -9.73 16.67
C PRO A 438 -12.99 -9.27 17.26
N ALA A 439 -12.16 -8.59 16.49
CA ALA A 439 -10.88 -8.06 16.96
C ALA A 439 -11.13 -6.83 17.86
N HIS A 440 -11.39 -7.10 19.12
CA HIS A 440 -11.68 -6.11 20.16
C HIS A 440 -11.13 -6.58 21.51
N VAL A 441 -10.59 -5.65 22.32
CA VAL A 441 -9.93 -6.01 23.61
C VAL A 441 -10.85 -6.69 24.59
N ASP A 442 -12.15 -6.35 24.59
CA ASP A 442 -13.15 -6.90 25.51
C ASP A 442 -13.89 -8.12 24.95
N ALA A 443 -13.63 -8.47 23.66
CA ALA A 443 -14.33 -9.58 23.03
C ALA A 443 -13.77 -10.94 23.43
N LYS A 444 -14.65 -11.94 23.43
CA LYS A 444 -14.33 -13.35 23.60
C LYS A 444 -14.83 -14.15 22.40
N PHE A 445 -14.40 -15.39 22.27
CA PHE A 445 -14.99 -16.33 21.32
C PHE A 445 -16.39 -16.74 21.78
N GLU A 446 -17.42 -16.24 21.10
CA GLU A 446 -18.82 -16.61 21.31
C GLU A 446 -19.19 -17.80 20.44
N THR A 447 -20.04 -18.71 20.96
CA THR A 447 -20.31 -20.02 20.34
C THR A 447 -21.62 -20.09 19.56
N SER A 448 -22.35 -18.98 19.41
CA SER A 448 -23.53 -18.87 18.57
C SER A 448 -23.64 -17.48 17.95
N TRP A 449 -24.36 -17.37 16.84
CA TRP A 449 -24.65 -16.08 16.20
C TRP A 449 -25.38 -15.12 17.14
N GLU A 450 -26.39 -15.62 17.87
CA GLU A 450 -27.19 -14.80 18.78
C GLU A 450 -26.34 -14.23 19.92
N ALA A 451 -25.45 -15.04 20.50
CA ALA A 451 -24.54 -14.59 21.55
C ALA A 451 -23.52 -13.58 20.99
N SER A 452 -22.93 -13.87 19.82
CA SER A 452 -21.97 -12.99 19.16
C SER A 452 -22.63 -11.65 18.80
N LYS A 453 -23.83 -11.65 18.23
CA LYS A 453 -24.60 -10.45 17.90
C LYS A 453 -24.89 -9.61 19.15
N ALA A 454 -25.31 -10.22 20.23
CA ALA A 454 -25.55 -9.53 21.49
C ALA A 454 -24.26 -8.89 22.03
N ALA A 455 -23.17 -9.67 22.11
CA ALA A 455 -21.88 -9.18 22.58
C ALA A 455 -21.34 -8.03 21.73
N ILE A 456 -21.33 -8.13 20.39
CA ILE A 456 -20.88 -7.08 19.47
C ILE A 456 -21.67 -5.78 19.67
N ASN A 457 -22.97 -5.87 19.91
CA ASN A 457 -23.80 -4.67 20.12
C ASN A 457 -23.48 -3.93 21.43
N GLU A 458 -22.92 -4.62 22.42
CA GLU A 458 -22.57 -4.05 23.73
C GLU A 458 -21.11 -3.57 23.81
N LEU A 459 -20.25 -3.92 22.84
CA LEU A 459 -18.85 -3.49 22.84
C LEU A 459 -18.74 -1.97 22.70
N PRO A 460 -17.81 -1.32 23.45
CA PRO A 460 -17.51 0.09 23.27
C PRO A 460 -16.61 0.28 22.03
N TYR A 461 -17.08 1.03 21.02
CA TYR A 461 -16.35 1.35 19.81
C TYR A 461 -15.63 2.69 19.97
N GLU A 462 -14.36 2.60 20.36
CA GLU A 462 -13.49 3.75 20.61
C GLU A 462 -12.02 3.40 20.34
N ALA A 463 -11.16 4.41 20.30
CA ALA A 463 -9.72 4.27 20.09
C ALA A 463 -9.09 3.27 21.08
N CYS A 464 -8.21 2.40 20.60
CA CYS A 464 -7.50 1.39 21.38
C CYS A 464 -8.39 0.27 21.96
N ARG A 465 -9.69 0.22 21.63
CA ARG A 465 -10.59 -0.87 22.03
C ARG A 465 -10.87 -1.82 20.88
N ALA A 466 -11.43 -1.31 19.77
CA ALA A 466 -11.51 -2.09 18.55
C ALA A 466 -10.16 -2.01 17.81
N LEU A 467 -9.67 -3.15 17.33
CA LEU A 467 -8.46 -3.20 16.51
C LEU A 467 -8.79 -2.71 15.09
N VAL A 468 -8.12 -1.65 14.69
CA VAL A 468 -8.18 -1.14 13.33
C VAL A 468 -6.79 -1.12 12.73
N GLY A 469 -6.67 -1.60 11.50
CA GLY A 469 -5.43 -1.55 10.74
C GLY A 469 -5.61 -0.85 9.41
N SER A 470 -4.52 -0.67 8.69
CA SER A 470 -4.53 -0.30 7.27
C SER A 470 -3.24 -0.74 6.58
N ALA A 471 -3.35 -0.99 5.28
CA ALA A 471 -2.21 -1.12 4.36
C ALA A 471 -2.43 -0.29 3.08
N HIS A 472 -3.45 0.58 3.07
CA HIS A 472 -3.92 1.33 1.90
C HIS A 472 -3.74 2.83 2.12
N VAL A 473 -2.52 3.32 1.93
CA VAL A 473 -2.19 4.74 2.17
C VAL A 473 -2.48 5.57 0.91
N MET A 474 -3.41 6.51 1.03
CA MET A 474 -3.89 7.36 -0.07
C MET A 474 -4.09 8.80 0.41
N GLY A 475 -4.15 9.76 -0.52
CA GLY A 475 -4.43 11.15 -0.21
C GLY A 475 -3.28 11.91 0.45
N GLY A 476 -3.59 13.10 0.96
CA GLY A 476 -2.61 14.03 1.53
C GLY A 476 -2.10 15.07 0.53
N MET A 477 -2.31 14.87 -0.78
CA MET A 477 -1.99 15.84 -1.83
C MET A 477 -3.01 15.74 -2.96
N ALA A 478 -4.28 16.00 -2.67
CA ALA A 478 -5.40 15.79 -3.57
C ALA A 478 -5.19 16.41 -4.96
N MET A 479 -5.58 15.64 -5.99
CA MET A 479 -5.50 15.99 -7.41
C MET A 479 -6.84 16.54 -7.93
N GLY A 480 -6.78 17.60 -8.70
CA GLY A 480 -7.91 18.22 -9.41
C GLY A 480 -7.64 19.66 -9.76
N GLU A 481 -8.59 20.28 -10.44
CA GLU A 481 -8.49 21.68 -10.89
C GLU A 481 -9.12 22.66 -9.88
N ASP A 482 -9.75 22.17 -8.83
CA ASP A 482 -10.27 23.00 -7.73
C ASP A 482 -9.16 23.37 -6.75
N LEU A 483 -8.60 24.57 -6.91
CA LEU A 483 -7.53 25.09 -6.05
C LEU A 483 -7.92 25.30 -4.59
N ASP A 484 -9.19 25.25 -4.23
CA ASP A 484 -9.66 25.31 -2.84
C ASP A 484 -9.59 23.94 -2.15
N ARG A 485 -9.41 22.87 -2.92
CA ARG A 485 -9.39 21.48 -2.44
C ARG A 485 -8.17 20.67 -2.87
N CYS A 486 -7.42 21.14 -3.89
CA CYS A 486 -6.36 20.37 -4.55
C CYS A 486 -5.04 21.13 -4.57
N VAL A 487 -3.93 20.39 -4.45
CA VAL A 487 -2.56 20.92 -4.56
C VAL A 487 -1.82 20.37 -5.79
N VAL A 488 -2.39 19.36 -6.48
CA VAL A 488 -1.86 18.73 -7.68
C VAL A 488 -2.90 18.86 -8.79
N ASN A 489 -2.51 19.23 -10.00
CA ASN A 489 -3.44 19.28 -11.12
C ASN A 489 -3.68 17.89 -11.73
N SER A 490 -4.62 17.79 -12.66
CA SER A 490 -5.01 16.53 -13.32
C SER A 490 -3.91 15.89 -14.18
N GLN A 491 -2.78 16.59 -14.40
CA GLN A 491 -1.58 16.11 -15.07
C GLN A 491 -0.47 15.70 -14.08
N GLY A 492 -0.76 15.67 -12.78
CA GLY A 492 0.18 15.29 -11.72
C GLY A 492 1.17 16.38 -11.36
N LYS A 493 1.08 17.60 -11.93
CA LYS A 493 1.96 18.71 -11.56
C LYS A 493 1.48 19.36 -10.26
N TYR A 494 2.40 19.62 -9.33
CA TYR A 494 2.11 20.44 -8.16
C TYR A 494 1.78 21.89 -8.60
N HIS A 495 0.68 22.45 -8.09
CA HIS A 495 0.17 23.74 -8.59
C HIS A 495 1.17 24.90 -8.41
N TYR A 496 1.94 24.89 -7.33
CA TYR A 496 2.75 26.03 -6.90
C TYR A 496 4.27 25.86 -7.16
N LEU A 497 4.69 24.78 -7.87
CA LEU A 497 6.08 24.56 -8.25
C LEU A 497 6.17 24.14 -9.72
N ASP A 498 7.08 24.76 -10.48
CA ASP A 498 7.12 24.61 -11.93
C ASP A 498 7.55 23.23 -12.42
N ASN A 499 8.41 22.56 -11.66
CA ASN A 499 9.09 21.33 -12.07
C ASN A 499 8.86 20.14 -11.11
N LEU A 500 7.89 20.26 -10.19
CA LEU A 500 7.51 19.18 -9.29
C LEU A 500 6.24 18.48 -9.79
N TYR A 501 6.31 17.17 -9.86
CA TYR A 501 5.18 16.28 -10.15
C TYR A 501 4.97 15.32 -8.99
N VAL A 502 3.73 14.99 -8.67
CA VAL A 502 3.35 14.00 -7.66
C VAL A 502 2.65 12.85 -8.37
N ILE A 503 3.26 11.66 -8.32
CA ILE A 503 2.78 10.51 -9.09
C ILE A 503 2.78 9.26 -8.20
N ASP A 504 1.81 9.16 -7.30
CA ASP A 504 1.53 8.00 -6.45
C ASP A 504 0.13 8.10 -5.83
N GLY A 505 -0.20 7.26 -4.86
CA GLY A 505 -1.52 7.25 -4.21
C GLY A 505 -1.81 8.49 -3.35
N SER A 506 -0.84 9.36 -3.10
CA SER A 506 -1.06 10.61 -2.34
C SER A 506 -1.96 11.61 -3.08
N ILE A 507 -2.05 11.50 -4.39
CA ILE A 507 -2.88 12.39 -5.20
C ILE A 507 -4.38 12.04 -5.17
N PHE A 508 -4.77 10.91 -4.61
CA PHE A 508 -6.18 10.49 -4.60
C PHE A 508 -7.01 11.37 -3.65
N PRO A 509 -8.07 12.03 -4.17
CA PRO A 509 -8.88 12.96 -3.36
C PRO A 509 -9.72 12.30 -2.26
N THR A 510 -9.96 10.99 -2.37
CA THR A 510 -10.65 10.14 -1.39
C THR A 510 -9.95 8.79 -1.30
N SER A 511 -10.37 7.91 -0.40
CA SER A 511 -10.11 6.49 -0.61
C SER A 511 -10.74 6.04 -1.93
N ILE A 512 -10.26 4.92 -2.50
CA ILE A 512 -10.82 4.48 -3.79
C ILE A 512 -11.97 3.48 -3.66
N GLY A 513 -12.26 2.99 -2.47
CA GLY A 513 -13.24 1.92 -2.26
C GLY A 513 -12.78 0.54 -2.74
N ALA A 514 -11.48 0.35 -3.01
CA ALA A 514 -10.87 -0.93 -3.38
C ALA A 514 -9.38 -0.92 -3.03
N ASN A 515 -8.68 -2.08 -3.13
CA ASN A 515 -7.24 -2.14 -2.90
C ASN A 515 -6.51 -1.27 -3.95
N PRO A 516 -5.67 -0.29 -3.56
CA PRO A 516 -5.34 0.84 -4.43
C PRO A 516 -4.23 0.59 -5.45
N GLN A 517 -3.50 -0.54 -5.39
CA GLN A 517 -2.28 -0.69 -6.19
C GLN A 517 -2.49 -0.54 -7.70
N LEU A 518 -3.52 -1.18 -8.30
CA LEU A 518 -3.77 -1.05 -9.74
C LEU A 518 -4.24 0.35 -10.10
N SER A 519 -5.00 1.01 -9.22
CA SER A 519 -5.39 2.42 -9.40
C SER A 519 -4.16 3.33 -9.44
N ILE A 520 -3.17 3.10 -8.56
CA ILE A 520 -1.90 3.83 -8.58
C ILE A 520 -1.11 3.52 -9.85
N TYR A 521 -1.03 2.26 -10.27
CA TYR A 521 -0.33 1.88 -11.49
C TYR A 521 -0.94 2.51 -12.74
N GLY A 522 -2.27 2.46 -12.88
CA GLY A 522 -2.98 3.05 -14.02
C GLY A 522 -2.82 4.57 -14.06
N MET A 523 -2.98 5.24 -12.92
CA MET A 523 -2.80 6.68 -12.82
C MET A 523 -1.34 7.09 -13.09
N ALA A 524 -0.37 6.39 -12.51
CA ALA A 524 1.05 6.64 -12.76
C ALA A 524 1.41 6.42 -14.24
N CYS A 525 0.84 5.39 -14.88
CA CYS A 525 1.05 5.14 -16.30
C CYS A 525 0.53 6.31 -17.16
N ARG A 526 -0.67 6.82 -16.86
CA ARG A 526 -1.25 8.00 -17.54
C ARG A 526 -0.37 9.24 -17.36
N LEU A 527 -0.07 9.59 -16.10
CA LEU A 527 0.66 10.82 -15.76
C LEU A 527 2.10 10.80 -16.26
N ALA A 528 2.81 9.68 -16.08
CA ALA A 528 4.18 9.53 -16.56
C ALA A 528 4.27 9.54 -18.10
N THR A 529 3.29 8.99 -18.81
CA THR A 529 3.22 9.06 -20.27
C THR A 529 3.04 10.51 -20.72
N GLY A 530 2.15 11.27 -20.09
CA GLY A 530 1.98 12.71 -20.37
C GLY A 530 3.25 13.51 -20.07
N LEU A 531 3.93 13.21 -18.97
CA LEU A 531 5.19 13.84 -18.59
C LEU A 531 6.31 13.52 -19.61
N ALA A 532 6.41 12.25 -20.04
CA ALA A 532 7.39 11.85 -21.06
C ALA A 532 7.20 12.62 -22.38
N VAL A 533 5.95 12.74 -22.85
CA VAL A 533 5.62 13.54 -24.04
C VAL A 533 6.00 15.00 -23.86
N LYS A 534 5.71 15.59 -22.69
CA LYS A 534 6.07 16.98 -22.38
C LYS A 534 7.57 17.21 -22.41
N LEU A 535 8.37 16.29 -21.85
CA LEU A 535 9.82 16.45 -21.72
C LEU A 535 10.58 16.11 -23.02
N THR A 536 10.08 15.16 -23.83
CA THR A 536 10.82 14.63 -24.99
C THR A 536 10.15 14.89 -26.34
N GLY A 537 8.88 15.29 -26.34
CA GLY A 537 8.06 15.37 -27.55
C GLY A 537 7.67 13.99 -28.14
N LYS A 538 7.96 12.88 -27.46
CA LYS A 538 7.74 11.52 -27.94
C LYS A 538 6.82 10.74 -26.99
N THR A 539 5.90 9.97 -27.58
CA THR A 539 5.12 8.98 -26.79
C THR A 539 6.00 7.76 -26.54
N PRO A 540 6.21 7.35 -25.27
CA PRO A 540 6.94 6.12 -24.96
C PRO A 540 6.22 4.88 -25.53
N ALA A 541 6.99 3.92 -26.04
CA ALA A 541 6.48 2.68 -26.65
C ALA A 541 5.81 1.73 -25.61
#